data_e4f7f3f6d2825464674407263a4a84a9
#
_entry.id   e4f7f3f6d2825464674407263a4a84a9
#
_cell.length_a   1.000
_cell.length_b   1.000
_cell.length_c   1.000
_cell.angle_alpha   90.00
_cell.angle_beta   90.00
_cell.angle_gamma   90.00
#
_symmetry.space_group_name_H-M   'P 1'
#
loop_
_entity.id
_entity.type
_entity.pdbx_description
1 polymer ?
#
loop_
_entity_poly.entity_id
_entity_poly.type
_entity_poly.pdbx_seq_one_letter_code
_entity_poly.pdbx_strand_id
1 'polypeptide(L)'
;MSRCLVGSEMCIRDSLYHKIREQNQGKERFILHDGPPYANGDIHLGHAVNKTLKDITIKFQSMLGKDAPYVPGWDCRGLPIELNIEKKHGKTSDLVRNKQSFIKACREYAQSQVNQQKKDFIRLGVLGDWENPYLSLNKSFEADTVRALGRIIANGHLEKGEKPVHFCMDCGSALAEAEVEYKDKKSHSIDVKFKVKPESIKSLCDAFKTKKIKDAFFVIWTTTPWTIPSNVAVCINGSIDYILVKSANEHFVIAKDLMDACSKRWNLELEVIGSVQGKDIENISMSHPLYDRESRLLHADHVTTESGTGC
;
A
#
# COMPACT_ATOMS: atom_id res chain seq x y z
N MET A 1 -9.27 -40.47 23.67
CA MET A 1 -8.71 -39.15 23.28
C MET A 1 -9.17 -38.01 24.19
N SER A 2 -10.37 -38.00 24.78
CA SER A 2 -10.85 -36.88 25.62
C SER A 2 -10.13 -36.71 26.96
N ARG A 3 -9.52 -37.75 27.54
CA ARG A 3 -8.82 -37.68 28.84
C ARG A 3 -7.51 -36.92 28.82
N CYS A 4 -6.80 -36.88 27.68
CA CYS A 4 -5.51 -36.11 27.59
C CYS A 4 -5.74 -34.58 27.50
N LEU A 5 -6.85 -34.16 26.88
CA LEU A 5 -7.21 -32.74 26.79
C LEU A 5 -7.71 -32.19 28.14
N VAL A 6 -8.45 -32.98 28.92
CA VAL A 6 -8.89 -32.61 30.26
C VAL A 6 -7.70 -32.43 31.23
N GLY A 7 -6.62 -33.22 31.07
CA GLY A 7 -5.39 -33.05 31.84
C GLY A 7 -4.68 -31.77 31.55
N SER A 8 -4.64 -31.30 30.30
CA SER A 8 -4.00 -30.02 29.93
C SER A 8 -4.79 -28.80 30.43
N GLU A 9 -6.11 -28.81 30.35
CA GLU A 9 -6.96 -27.77 30.93
C GLU A 9 -6.82 -27.68 32.46
N MET A 10 -6.67 -28.80 33.14
CA MET A 10 -6.48 -28.86 34.59
C MET A 10 -5.11 -28.27 34.98
N CYS A 11 -4.05 -28.61 34.25
CA CYS A 11 -2.70 -28.05 34.49
C CYS A 11 -2.64 -26.53 34.28
N ILE A 12 -3.34 -25.98 33.32
CA ILE A 12 -3.42 -24.54 33.07
C ILE A 12 -4.25 -23.87 34.18
N ARG A 13 -5.37 -24.48 34.55
CA ARG A 13 -6.25 -24.01 35.61
C ARG A 13 -5.57 -24.00 36.97
N ASP A 14 -4.66 -24.95 37.21
CA ASP A 14 -3.90 -25.10 38.45
C ASP A 14 -2.67 -24.17 38.52
N SER A 15 -2.62 -23.12 37.72
CA SER A 15 -1.57 -22.09 37.75
C SER A 15 -0.16 -22.63 37.49
N LEU A 16 0.00 -23.70 36.69
CA LEU A 16 1.33 -24.26 36.36
C LEU A 16 2.29 -23.19 35.85
N TYR A 17 1.80 -22.29 35.00
CA TYR A 17 2.62 -21.16 34.54
C TYR A 17 3.18 -20.34 35.70
N HIS A 18 2.38 -19.96 36.67
CA HIS A 18 2.81 -19.15 37.82
C HIS A 18 3.78 -19.91 38.70
N LYS A 19 3.56 -21.20 38.95
CA LYS A 19 4.50 -22.07 39.72
C LYS A 19 5.87 -22.13 39.05
N ILE A 20 5.91 -22.32 37.70
CA ILE A 20 7.17 -22.31 36.94
C ILE A 20 7.86 -20.93 37.09
N ARG A 21 7.11 -19.85 36.98
CA ARG A 21 7.62 -18.50 37.16
C ARG A 21 8.25 -18.27 38.55
N GLU A 22 7.56 -18.70 39.61
CA GLU A 22 8.05 -18.62 40.99
C GLU A 22 9.35 -19.42 41.19
N GLN A 23 9.41 -20.66 40.68
CA GLN A 23 10.61 -21.51 40.78
C GLN A 23 11.81 -20.94 40.02
N ASN A 24 11.59 -20.17 38.98
CA ASN A 24 12.63 -19.60 38.14
C ASN A 24 12.91 -18.11 38.42
N GLN A 25 12.27 -17.55 39.45
CA GLN A 25 12.47 -16.16 39.82
C GLN A 25 13.95 -15.88 40.18
N GLY A 26 14.50 -14.80 39.62
CA GLY A 26 15.89 -14.40 39.84
C GLY A 26 16.94 -15.13 39.02
N LYS A 27 16.54 -16.09 38.20
CA LYS A 27 17.42 -16.75 37.22
C LYS A 27 17.62 -15.91 35.97
N GLU A 28 18.48 -16.36 35.04
CA GLU A 28 18.68 -15.72 33.74
C GLU A 28 17.37 -15.56 33.00
N ARG A 29 17.06 -14.33 32.56
CA ARG A 29 15.83 -14.05 31.83
C ARG A 29 15.95 -14.43 30.39
N PHE A 30 14.88 -15.08 29.85
CA PHE A 30 14.63 -15.27 28.47
C PHE A 30 13.30 -14.63 28.09
N ILE A 31 13.31 -13.60 27.24
CA ILE A 31 12.11 -12.86 26.84
C ILE A 31 11.80 -13.19 25.38
N LEU A 32 10.64 -13.79 25.15
CA LEU A 32 10.06 -13.95 23.81
C LEU A 32 8.99 -12.88 23.61
N HIS A 33 9.21 -11.98 22.67
CA HIS A 33 8.23 -10.97 22.33
C HIS A 33 7.10 -11.59 21.50
N ASP A 34 5.85 -11.39 21.92
CA ASP A 34 4.69 -11.86 21.16
C ASP A 34 4.34 -10.87 20.03
N GLY A 35 4.20 -11.39 18.80
CA GLY A 35 3.51 -10.67 17.73
C GLY A 35 2.01 -10.86 17.93
N PRO A 36 1.27 -9.82 18.38
CA PRO A 36 -0.12 -9.96 18.78
C PRO A 36 -1.01 -10.21 17.55
N PRO A 37 -1.88 -11.24 17.57
CA PRO A 37 -2.89 -11.43 16.54
C PRO A 37 -3.96 -10.34 16.62
N TYR A 38 -4.67 -10.12 15.50
CA TYR A 38 -5.85 -9.28 15.52
C TYR A 38 -6.97 -9.91 16.35
N ALA A 39 -7.62 -9.07 17.17
CA ALA A 39 -8.83 -9.44 17.90
C ALA A 39 -10.05 -9.43 16.97
N ASN A 40 -10.05 -10.32 15.96
CA ASN A 40 -11.03 -10.32 14.88
C ASN A 40 -11.26 -11.75 14.36
N GLY A 41 -12.43 -12.30 14.65
CA GLY A 41 -12.82 -13.66 14.23
C GLY A 41 -12.17 -14.78 15.04
N ASP A 42 -12.49 -16.01 14.64
CA ASP A 42 -11.97 -17.22 15.28
C ASP A 42 -10.50 -17.44 14.93
N ILE A 43 -9.79 -18.20 15.78
CA ILE A 43 -8.43 -18.61 15.47
C ILE A 43 -8.43 -19.58 14.28
N HIS A 44 -7.43 -19.47 13.43
CA HIS A 44 -7.17 -20.39 12.34
C HIS A 44 -5.86 -21.15 12.54
N LEU A 45 -5.55 -22.10 11.68
CA LEU A 45 -4.37 -22.96 11.80
C LEU A 45 -3.06 -22.16 11.93
N GLY A 46 -2.93 -21.03 11.23
CA GLY A 46 -1.76 -20.13 11.35
C GLY A 46 -1.58 -19.58 12.77
N HIS A 47 -2.67 -19.18 13.43
CA HIS A 47 -2.63 -18.77 14.84
C HIS A 47 -2.21 -19.93 15.76
N ALA A 48 -2.77 -21.14 15.53
CA ALA A 48 -2.43 -22.31 16.31
C ALA A 48 -0.95 -22.67 16.18
N VAL A 49 -0.42 -22.73 14.97
CA VAL A 49 1.01 -23.00 14.70
C VAL A 49 1.89 -21.96 15.40
N ASN A 50 1.61 -20.66 15.20
CA ASN A 50 2.41 -19.59 15.78
C ASN A 50 2.45 -19.67 17.31
N LYS A 51 1.30 -19.82 17.96
CA LYS A 51 1.22 -19.89 19.44
C LYS A 51 1.84 -21.17 19.98
N THR A 52 1.68 -22.30 19.30
CA THR A 52 2.31 -23.58 19.70
C THR A 52 3.83 -23.51 19.62
N LEU A 53 4.41 -22.92 18.56
CA LEU A 53 5.85 -22.77 18.44
C LEU A 53 6.43 -21.85 19.53
N LYS A 54 5.73 -20.76 19.87
CA LYS A 54 6.10 -19.90 20.98
C LYS A 54 6.03 -20.62 22.32
N ASP A 55 4.98 -21.39 22.55
CA ASP A 55 4.80 -22.17 23.77
C ASP A 55 5.90 -23.23 23.93
N ILE A 56 6.26 -23.94 22.86
CA ILE A 56 7.39 -24.88 22.85
C ILE A 56 8.69 -24.17 23.26
N THR A 57 8.96 -23.00 22.67
CA THR A 57 10.17 -22.20 22.97
C THR A 57 10.20 -21.79 24.43
N ILE A 58 9.11 -21.25 24.96
CA ILE A 58 9.02 -20.83 26.38
C ILE A 58 9.17 -22.01 27.33
N LYS A 59 8.49 -23.13 27.07
CA LYS A 59 8.62 -24.34 27.87
C LYS A 59 10.05 -24.89 27.86
N PHE A 60 10.69 -24.91 26.69
CA PHE A 60 12.06 -25.37 26.54
C PHE A 60 13.04 -24.50 27.35
N GLN A 61 12.94 -23.17 27.24
CA GLN A 61 13.80 -22.26 28.00
C GLN A 61 13.56 -22.39 29.52
N SER A 62 12.30 -22.60 29.92
CA SER A 62 11.97 -22.84 31.34
C SER A 62 12.55 -24.17 31.85
N MET A 63 12.55 -25.23 31.01
CA MET A 63 13.20 -26.51 31.38
C MET A 63 14.71 -26.41 31.45
N LEU A 64 15.34 -25.49 30.70
CA LEU A 64 16.76 -25.16 30.85
C LEU A 64 17.06 -24.33 32.11
N GLY A 65 16.05 -24.05 32.93
CA GLY A 65 16.18 -23.34 34.19
C GLY A 65 16.15 -21.83 34.05
N LYS A 66 15.76 -21.28 32.93
CA LYS A 66 15.63 -19.83 32.76
C LYS A 66 14.29 -19.29 33.23
N ASP A 67 14.30 -18.03 33.61
CA ASP A 67 13.10 -17.26 33.88
C ASP A 67 12.50 -16.77 32.55
N ALA A 68 11.57 -17.55 31.97
CA ALA A 68 10.98 -17.32 30.67
C ALA A 68 9.52 -16.84 30.76
N PRO A 69 9.28 -15.51 30.97
CA PRO A 69 7.93 -14.97 30.97
C PRO A 69 7.32 -14.98 29.56
N TYR A 70 6.03 -15.27 29.51
CA TYR A 70 5.25 -15.11 28.29
C TYR A 70 3.97 -14.33 28.57
N VAL A 71 3.88 -13.12 28.00
CA VAL A 71 2.71 -12.26 28.06
C VAL A 71 2.03 -12.31 26.71
N PRO A 72 0.87 -12.99 26.57
CA PRO A 72 0.12 -13.00 25.33
C PRO A 72 -0.43 -11.61 25.02
N GLY A 73 -0.56 -11.29 23.73
CA GLY A 73 -1.08 -10.00 23.31
C GLY A 73 -2.11 -10.08 22.21
N TRP A 74 -2.87 -8.99 22.02
CA TRP A 74 -3.80 -8.78 20.91
C TRP A 74 -3.71 -7.37 20.35
N ASP A 75 -3.76 -7.29 19.02
CA ASP A 75 -4.06 -6.05 18.33
C ASP A 75 -5.58 -5.88 18.24
N CYS A 76 -6.08 -4.84 18.87
CA CYS A 76 -7.51 -4.59 19.04
C CYS A 76 -8.00 -3.38 18.23
N ARG A 77 -7.30 -3.00 17.17
CA ARG A 77 -7.59 -1.80 16.37
C ARG A 77 -7.45 -2.07 14.88
N GLY A 78 -7.90 -1.09 14.09
CA GLY A 78 -7.71 -1.04 12.65
C GLY A 78 -8.91 -1.46 11.84
N LEU A 79 -8.77 -1.31 10.52
CA LEU A 79 -9.82 -1.56 9.53
C LEU A 79 -10.55 -2.90 9.65
N PRO A 80 -9.89 -4.04 9.96
CA PRO A 80 -10.61 -5.32 10.05
C PRO A 80 -11.73 -5.33 11.10
N ILE A 81 -11.54 -4.63 12.22
CA ILE A 81 -12.54 -4.51 13.29
C ILE A 81 -13.63 -3.51 12.89
N GLU A 82 -13.23 -2.36 12.35
CA GLU A 82 -14.13 -1.31 11.90
C GLU A 82 -15.08 -1.81 10.80
N LEU A 83 -14.53 -2.49 9.78
CA LEU A 83 -15.31 -3.07 8.69
C LEU A 83 -16.31 -4.13 9.16
N ASN A 84 -16.00 -4.90 10.21
CA ASN A 84 -16.94 -5.85 10.77
C ASN A 84 -18.13 -5.16 11.45
N ILE A 85 -17.88 -4.07 12.17
CA ILE A 85 -18.96 -3.26 12.77
C ILE A 85 -19.79 -2.59 11.69
N GLU A 86 -19.17 -2.02 10.65
CA GLU A 86 -19.88 -1.45 9.50
C GLU A 86 -20.73 -2.48 8.77
N LYS A 87 -20.20 -3.68 8.51
CA LYS A 87 -20.95 -4.78 7.87
C LYS A 87 -22.15 -5.20 8.70
N LYS A 88 -22.00 -5.26 10.03
CA LYS A 88 -23.06 -5.71 10.95
C LYS A 88 -24.17 -4.69 11.09
N HIS A 89 -23.86 -3.39 11.10
CA HIS A 89 -24.80 -2.32 11.40
C HIS A 89 -25.17 -1.46 10.19
N GLY A 90 -24.42 -1.55 9.09
CA GLY A 90 -24.56 -0.72 7.89
C GLY A 90 -23.81 0.62 8.02
N LYS A 91 -23.12 1.02 6.94
CA LYS A 91 -22.31 2.27 6.89
C LYS A 91 -23.11 3.54 7.21
N THR A 92 -24.42 3.54 6.96
CA THR A 92 -25.32 4.70 7.15
C THR A 92 -26.07 4.69 8.47
N SER A 93 -25.86 3.68 9.32
CA SER A 93 -26.55 3.59 10.62
C SER A 93 -26.11 4.70 11.58
N ASP A 94 -27.02 5.07 12.50
CA ASP A 94 -26.72 6.09 13.51
C ASP A 94 -25.55 5.68 14.41
N LEU A 95 -25.37 4.37 14.65
CA LEU A 95 -24.24 3.84 15.39
C LEU A 95 -22.92 4.15 14.67
N VAL A 96 -22.83 3.90 13.36
CA VAL A 96 -21.62 4.12 12.57
C VAL A 96 -21.33 5.61 12.36
N ARG A 97 -22.38 6.43 12.19
CA ARG A 97 -22.25 7.89 12.04
C ARG A 97 -21.82 8.59 13.32
N ASN A 98 -22.19 8.06 14.48
CA ASN A 98 -21.76 8.60 15.76
C ASN A 98 -20.40 8.05 16.16
N LYS A 99 -19.35 8.85 16.04
CA LYS A 99 -17.96 8.45 16.31
C LYS A 99 -17.77 7.80 17.68
N GLN A 100 -18.40 8.31 18.73
CA GLN A 100 -18.24 7.76 20.09
C GLN A 100 -18.90 6.38 20.20
N SER A 101 -20.13 6.25 19.68
CA SER A 101 -20.86 4.97 19.66
C SER A 101 -20.13 3.93 18.82
N PHE A 102 -19.59 4.34 17.68
CA PHE A 102 -18.78 3.48 16.79
C PHE A 102 -17.53 2.96 17.48
N ILE A 103 -16.72 3.85 18.08
CA ILE A 103 -15.52 3.47 18.82
C ILE A 103 -15.86 2.50 19.97
N LYS A 104 -16.94 2.78 20.69
CA LYS A 104 -17.41 1.90 21.78
C LYS A 104 -17.74 0.51 21.24
N ALA A 105 -18.51 0.41 20.16
CA ALA A 105 -18.87 -0.86 19.52
C ALA A 105 -17.64 -1.63 19.03
N CYS A 106 -16.66 -0.95 18.43
CA CYS A 106 -15.39 -1.56 18.03
C CYS A 106 -14.62 -2.12 19.22
N ARG A 107 -14.55 -1.40 20.34
CA ARG A 107 -13.89 -1.87 21.58
C ARG A 107 -14.59 -3.09 22.19
N GLU A 108 -15.91 -3.06 22.26
CA GLU A 108 -16.72 -4.18 22.78
C GLU A 108 -16.56 -5.44 21.91
N TYR A 109 -16.58 -5.27 20.60
CA TYR A 109 -16.31 -6.35 19.66
C TYR A 109 -14.91 -6.93 19.85
N ALA A 110 -13.87 -6.10 19.84
CA ALA A 110 -12.49 -6.54 20.04
C ALA A 110 -12.33 -7.30 21.36
N GLN A 111 -12.89 -6.79 22.45
CA GLN A 111 -12.84 -7.46 23.75
C GLN A 111 -13.54 -8.83 23.72
N SER A 112 -14.64 -8.95 23.02
CA SER A 112 -15.34 -10.24 22.86
C SER A 112 -14.47 -11.27 22.10
N GLN A 113 -13.76 -10.81 21.07
CA GLN A 113 -12.85 -11.65 20.29
C GLN A 113 -11.61 -12.09 21.10
N VAL A 114 -11.02 -11.16 21.87
CA VAL A 114 -9.94 -11.48 22.81
C VAL A 114 -10.37 -12.61 23.75
N ASN A 115 -11.57 -12.49 24.34
CA ASN A 115 -12.07 -13.49 25.29
C ASN A 115 -12.31 -14.85 24.62
N GLN A 116 -12.77 -14.85 23.37
CA GLN A 116 -12.96 -16.10 22.60
C GLN A 116 -11.63 -16.74 22.25
N GLN A 117 -10.73 -15.99 21.62
CA GLN A 117 -9.41 -16.49 21.22
C GLN A 117 -8.55 -16.92 22.41
N LYS A 118 -8.64 -16.22 23.56
CA LYS A 118 -7.99 -16.62 24.81
C LYS A 118 -8.40 -18.05 25.22
N LYS A 119 -9.70 -18.37 25.18
CA LYS A 119 -10.21 -19.73 25.49
C LYS A 119 -9.62 -20.76 24.55
N ASP A 120 -9.55 -20.46 23.27
CA ASP A 120 -9.04 -21.37 22.26
C ASP A 120 -7.54 -21.63 22.43
N PHE A 121 -6.74 -20.60 22.71
CA PHE A 121 -5.30 -20.76 22.97
C PHE A 121 -5.03 -21.53 24.29
N ILE A 122 -5.81 -21.27 25.32
CA ILE A 122 -5.74 -22.06 26.58
C ILE A 122 -6.07 -23.52 26.29
N ARG A 123 -7.09 -23.80 25.47
CA ARG A 123 -7.44 -25.15 25.06
C ARG A 123 -6.33 -25.86 24.27
N LEU A 124 -5.55 -25.14 23.49
CA LEU A 124 -4.36 -25.67 22.81
C LEU A 124 -3.19 -25.98 23.78
N GLY A 125 -3.31 -25.68 25.06
CA GLY A 125 -2.29 -25.95 26.08
C GLY A 125 -1.18 -24.90 26.14
N VAL A 126 -1.37 -23.71 25.57
CA VAL A 126 -0.40 -22.61 25.58
C VAL A 126 -0.31 -22.03 27.01
N LEU A 127 0.90 -22.02 27.59
CA LEU A 127 1.17 -21.42 28.89
C LEU A 127 1.51 -19.94 28.73
N GLY A 128 0.99 -19.10 29.64
CA GLY A 128 1.24 -17.68 29.63
C GLY A 128 0.51 -16.91 30.73
N ASP A 129 0.79 -15.62 30.88
CA ASP A 129 0.06 -14.73 31.77
C ASP A 129 -1.27 -14.29 31.11
N TRP A 130 -2.25 -15.19 31.17
CA TRP A 130 -3.57 -14.94 30.60
C TRP A 130 -4.42 -13.96 31.40
N GLU A 131 -4.00 -13.63 32.63
CA GLU A 131 -4.70 -12.67 33.49
C GLU A 131 -4.31 -11.23 33.15
N ASN A 132 -3.07 -11.03 32.71
CA ASN A 132 -2.53 -9.70 32.38
C ASN A 132 -2.05 -9.63 30.94
N PRO A 133 -2.94 -9.84 29.95
CA PRO A 133 -2.54 -9.81 28.55
C PRO A 133 -2.18 -8.39 28.11
N TYR A 134 -1.33 -8.29 27.09
CA TYR A 134 -1.05 -7.07 26.36
C TYR A 134 -2.19 -6.78 25.38
N LEU A 135 -2.88 -5.66 25.54
CA LEU A 135 -3.98 -5.26 24.66
C LEU A 135 -3.73 -3.85 24.13
N SER A 136 -3.71 -3.67 22.82
CA SER A 136 -3.54 -2.35 22.20
C SER A 136 -4.71 -1.39 22.50
N LEU A 137 -5.87 -1.92 22.97
CA LEU A 137 -7.02 -1.12 23.43
C LEU A 137 -6.88 -0.57 24.87
N ASN A 138 -5.85 -0.99 25.65
CA ASN A 138 -5.68 -0.50 27.00
C ASN A 138 -5.30 0.97 27.02
N LYS A 139 -5.93 1.76 27.90
CA LYS A 139 -5.70 3.21 27.99
C LYS A 139 -4.25 3.56 28.32
N SER A 140 -3.57 2.75 29.13
CA SER A 140 -2.14 2.91 29.40
C SER A 140 -1.29 2.77 28.14
N PHE A 141 -1.57 1.75 27.34
CA PHE A 141 -0.91 1.54 26.06
C PHE A 141 -1.14 2.72 25.08
N GLU A 142 -2.38 3.20 24.98
CA GLU A 142 -2.69 4.39 24.18
C GLU A 142 -1.89 5.61 24.64
N ALA A 143 -1.83 5.84 25.94
CA ALA A 143 -1.07 6.95 26.53
C ALA A 143 0.43 6.82 26.26
N ASP A 144 0.99 5.62 26.38
CA ASP A 144 2.43 5.38 26.11
C ASP A 144 2.77 5.56 24.63
N THR A 145 1.89 5.17 23.72
CA THR A 145 2.03 5.43 22.28
C THR A 145 2.08 6.94 22.00
N VAL A 146 1.19 7.72 22.58
CA VAL A 146 1.18 9.19 22.45
C VAL A 146 2.43 9.81 23.04
N ARG A 147 2.89 9.34 24.21
CA ARG A 147 4.14 9.81 24.82
C ARG A 147 5.37 9.49 23.97
N ALA A 148 5.42 8.29 23.38
CA ALA A 148 6.51 7.89 22.49
C ALA A 148 6.55 8.79 21.24
N LEU A 149 5.40 9.05 20.61
CA LEU A 149 5.31 9.99 19.49
C LEU A 149 5.75 11.40 19.91
N GLY A 150 5.32 11.87 21.09
CA GLY A 150 5.75 13.17 21.63
C GLY A 150 7.27 13.30 21.77
N ARG A 151 7.96 12.23 22.20
CA ARG A 151 9.43 12.20 22.25
C ARG A 151 10.07 12.25 20.85
N ILE A 152 9.52 11.55 19.87
CA ILE A 152 9.97 11.58 18.47
C ILE A 152 9.87 13.01 17.92
N ILE A 153 8.74 13.68 18.18
CA ILE A 153 8.53 15.09 17.78
C ILE A 153 9.54 16.02 18.46
N ALA A 154 9.71 15.88 19.78
CA ALA A 154 10.64 16.70 20.55
C ALA A 154 12.10 16.55 20.07
N ASN A 155 12.46 15.39 19.54
CA ASN A 155 13.79 15.13 18.97
C ASN A 155 13.92 15.56 17.50
N GLY A 156 12.91 16.22 16.91
CA GLY A 156 12.98 16.76 15.55
C GLY A 156 12.86 15.70 14.41
N HIS A 157 12.36 14.50 14.72
CA HIS A 157 12.25 13.43 13.73
C HIS A 157 10.91 13.40 12.99
N LEU A 158 9.99 14.32 13.28
CA LEU A 158 8.72 14.44 12.57
C LEU A 158 8.72 15.69 11.69
N GLU A 159 8.59 15.50 10.40
CA GLU A 159 8.46 16.56 9.41
C GLU A 159 7.13 16.45 8.65
N LYS A 160 6.59 17.59 8.24
CA LYS A 160 5.41 17.63 7.38
C LYS A 160 5.85 17.48 5.92
N GLY A 161 5.33 16.50 5.22
CA GLY A 161 5.60 16.25 3.82
C GLY A 161 4.36 15.75 3.08
N GLU A 162 4.49 15.63 1.76
CA GLU A 162 3.45 15.06 0.89
C GLU A 162 4.04 13.85 0.16
N LYS A 163 3.29 12.75 0.15
CA LYS A 163 3.64 11.52 -0.55
C LYS A 163 2.38 10.92 -1.16
N PRO A 164 2.41 10.49 -2.45
CA PRO A 164 1.33 9.71 -3.02
C PRO A 164 1.13 8.42 -2.21
N VAL A 165 -0.12 8.14 -1.85
CA VAL A 165 -0.48 6.92 -1.11
C VAL A 165 -1.70 6.27 -1.78
N HIS A 166 -1.81 4.94 -1.65
CA HIS A 166 -3.01 4.23 -2.08
C HIS A 166 -4.19 4.63 -1.22
N PHE A 167 -5.33 4.86 -1.85
CA PHE A 167 -6.58 5.19 -1.18
C PHE A 167 -7.69 4.26 -1.66
N CYS A 168 -8.37 3.59 -0.73
CA CYS A 168 -9.52 2.76 -1.02
C CYS A 168 -10.81 3.58 -0.97
N MET A 169 -11.49 3.70 -2.11
CA MET A 169 -12.76 4.43 -2.20
C MET A 169 -13.89 3.77 -1.40
N ASP A 170 -13.88 2.43 -1.32
CA ASP A 170 -14.91 1.69 -0.60
C ASP A 170 -14.73 1.80 0.92
N CYS A 171 -13.49 1.72 1.39
CA CYS A 171 -13.16 1.89 2.82
C CYS A 171 -13.15 3.37 3.24
N GLY A 172 -12.99 4.30 2.29
CA GLY A 172 -12.83 5.73 2.59
C GLY A 172 -11.54 6.03 3.36
N SER A 173 -10.47 5.25 3.15
CA SER A 173 -9.24 5.32 3.92
C SER A 173 -8.00 5.15 3.06
N ALA A 174 -6.90 5.81 3.44
CA ALA A 174 -5.58 5.50 2.92
C ALA A 174 -5.16 4.09 3.38
N LEU A 175 -4.41 3.39 2.54
CA LEU A 175 -3.90 2.05 2.79
C LEU A 175 -2.40 2.08 2.98
N ALA A 176 -1.88 1.28 3.91
CA ALA A 176 -0.48 0.93 3.94
C ALA A 176 -0.14 0.02 2.74
N GLU A 177 1.12 0.04 2.31
CA GLU A 177 1.56 -0.77 1.15
C GLU A 177 1.28 -2.27 1.35
N ALA A 178 1.43 -2.77 2.58
CA ALA A 178 1.14 -4.16 2.94
C ALA A 178 -0.36 -4.54 2.90
N GLU A 179 -1.25 -3.55 2.83
CA GLU A 179 -2.71 -3.76 2.75
C GLU A 179 -3.22 -3.74 1.30
N VAL A 180 -2.33 -3.45 0.34
CA VAL A 180 -2.67 -3.39 -1.09
C VAL A 180 -2.59 -4.78 -1.70
N GLU A 181 -3.70 -5.23 -2.27
CA GLU A 181 -3.77 -6.47 -3.02
C GLU A 181 -3.77 -6.20 -4.53
N TYR A 182 -2.99 -6.97 -5.26
CA TYR A 182 -2.88 -6.89 -6.71
C TYR A 182 -3.63 -8.05 -7.36
N LYS A 183 -4.32 -7.76 -8.45
CA LYS A 183 -4.97 -8.77 -9.29
C LYS A 183 -5.00 -8.33 -10.75
N ASP A 184 -5.02 -9.30 -11.65
CA ASP A 184 -5.12 -9.05 -13.07
C ASP A 184 -6.43 -8.34 -13.40
N LYS A 185 -6.32 -7.25 -14.16
CA LYS A 185 -7.45 -6.44 -14.62
C LYS A 185 -7.28 -6.07 -16.07
N LYS A 186 -8.30 -6.29 -16.90
CA LYS A 186 -8.37 -5.69 -18.23
C LYS A 186 -8.66 -4.20 -18.11
N SER A 187 -7.79 -3.39 -18.70
CA SER A 187 -7.97 -1.94 -18.80
C SER A 187 -7.87 -1.54 -20.27
N HIS A 188 -8.63 -0.51 -20.66
CA HIS A 188 -8.48 0.10 -21.97
C HIS A 188 -7.19 0.90 -21.99
N SER A 189 -6.36 0.67 -23.00
CA SER A 189 -5.23 1.53 -23.32
C SER A 189 -5.59 2.40 -24.53
N ILE A 190 -5.20 3.66 -24.46
CA ILE A 190 -5.46 4.63 -25.54
C ILE A 190 -4.18 5.40 -25.86
N ASP A 191 -4.07 5.78 -27.12
CA ASP A 191 -3.10 6.76 -27.61
C ASP A 191 -3.82 8.10 -27.78
N VAL A 192 -3.24 9.18 -27.26
CA VAL A 192 -3.84 10.51 -27.27
C VAL A 192 -2.91 11.51 -27.94
N LYS A 193 -3.42 12.25 -28.93
CA LYS A 193 -2.68 13.28 -29.66
C LYS A 193 -2.76 14.61 -28.92
N PHE A 194 -1.61 15.17 -28.55
CA PHE A 194 -1.45 16.52 -28.04
C PHE A 194 -0.95 17.43 -29.16
N LYS A 195 -1.79 18.32 -29.66
CA LYS A 195 -1.46 19.19 -30.78
C LYS A 195 -0.44 20.24 -30.39
N VAL A 196 0.69 20.30 -31.10
CA VAL A 196 1.69 21.36 -30.93
C VAL A 196 1.09 22.70 -31.31
N LYS A 197 1.25 23.71 -30.43
CA LYS A 197 0.74 25.04 -30.68
C LYS A 197 1.50 25.72 -31.83
N PRO A 198 0.82 26.59 -32.63
CA PRO A 198 1.43 27.26 -33.79
C PRO A 198 2.73 27.97 -33.49
N GLU A 199 2.84 28.61 -32.31
CA GLU A 199 4.04 29.30 -31.84
C GLU A 199 5.22 28.34 -31.59
N SER A 200 4.98 27.07 -31.26
CA SER A 200 6.01 26.08 -31.00
C SER A 200 6.41 25.25 -32.23
N ILE A 201 5.69 25.36 -33.35
CA ILE A 201 5.98 24.59 -34.57
C ILE A 201 7.38 24.94 -35.12
N LYS A 202 7.78 26.19 -35.03
CA LYS A 202 9.14 26.62 -35.49
C LYS A 202 10.23 25.93 -34.66
N SER A 203 10.13 25.96 -33.33
CA SER A 203 11.08 25.28 -32.42
C SER A 203 11.15 23.79 -32.69
N LEU A 204 9.99 23.14 -32.96
CA LEU A 204 9.95 21.73 -33.34
C LEU A 204 10.67 21.45 -34.66
N CYS A 205 10.42 22.27 -35.69
CA CYS A 205 11.09 22.11 -36.99
C CYS A 205 12.62 22.32 -36.88
N ASP A 206 13.03 23.27 -36.09
CA ASP A 206 14.46 23.57 -35.87
C ASP A 206 15.14 22.39 -35.13
N ALA A 207 14.52 21.83 -34.10
CA ALA A 207 15.01 20.66 -33.36
C ALA A 207 15.17 19.44 -34.29
N PHE A 208 14.17 19.11 -35.10
CA PHE A 208 14.20 17.96 -36.02
C PHE A 208 14.89 18.28 -37.36
N LYS A 209 15.42 19.48 -37.56
CA LYS A 209 16.11 19.94 -38.79
C LYS A 209 15.27 19.68 -40.06
N THR A 210 13.98 19.93 -39.97
CA THR A 210 13.03 19.67 -41.05
C THR A 210 12.46 20.95 -41.65
N LYS A 211 11.87 20.83 -42.85
CA LYS A 211 11.12 21.93 -43.47
C LYS A 211 9.90 22.30 -42.65
N LYS A 212 9.40 23.52 -42.80
CA LYS A 212 8.18 24.00 -42.15
C LYS A 212 7.01 23.03 -42.39
N ILE A 213 6.44 22.54 -41.31
CA ILE A 213 5.21 21.73 -41.31
C ILE A 213 4.04 22.57 -40.79
N LYS A 214 2.81 22.17 -41.07
CA LYS A 214 1.61 22.89 -40.67
C LYS A 214 1.19 22.53 -39.21
N ASP A 215 1.12 21.24 -38.97
CA ASP A 215 0.66 20.67 -37.69
C ASP A 215 1.55 19.50 -37.29
N ALA A 216 1.73 19.32 -35.97
CA ALA A 216 2.37 18.16 -35.40
C ALA A 216 1.72 17.81 -34.06
N PHE A 217 1.88 16.56 -33.63
CA PHE A 217 1.31 16.03 -32.40
C PHE A 217 2.37 15.24 -31.64
N PHE A 218 2.49 15.47 -30.34
CA PHE A 218 3.06 14.47 -29.45
C PHE A 218 1.97 13.45 -29.15
N VAL A 219 2.30 12.17 -29.24
CA VAL A 219 1.34 11.10 -28.94
C VAL A 219 1.75 10.45 -27.65
N ILE A 220 0.87 10.50 -26.66
CA ILE A 220 1.06 9.78 -25.39
C ILE A 220 0.25 8.50 -25.40
N TRP A 221 0.65 7.54 -24.60
CA TRP A 221 -0.08 6.32 -24.36
C TRP A 221 -0.41 6.19 -22.86
N THR A 222 -1.64 5.73 -22.57
CA THR A 222 -2.06 5.53 -21.18
C THR A 222 -3.03 4.37 -21.02
N THR A 223 -2.94 3.67 -19.89
CA THR A 223 -3.93 2.69 -19.42
C THR A 223 -4.93 3.29 -18.43
N THR A 224 -4.79 4.58 -18.12
CA THR A 224 -5.62 5.32 -17.15
C THR A 224 -6.25 6.57 -17.81
N PRO A 225 -7.14 6.40 -18.82
CA PRO A 225 -7.67 7.51 -19.62
C PRO A 225 -8.41 8.58 -18.81
N TRP A 226 -8.95 8.24 -17.65
CA TRP A 226 -9.59 9.18 -16.73
C TRP A 226 -8.65 10.21 -16.09
N THR A 227 -7.33 10.07 -16.24
CA THR A 227 -6.36 11.07 -15.81
C THR A 227 -6.15 12.20 -16.80
N ILE A 228 -6.52 12.03 -18.08
CA ILE A 228 -6.34 13.04 -19.14
C ILE A 228 -6.98 14.38 -18.76
N PRO A 229 -8.20 14.48 -18.19
CA PRO A 229 -8.76 15.77 -17.78
C PRO A 229 -7.87 16.60 -16.86
N SER A 230 -7.04 15.97 -16.04
CA SER A 230 -6.12 16.62 -15.10
C SER A 230 -4.70 16.84 -15.66
N ASN A 231 -4.43 16.43 -16.92
CA ASN A 231 -3.11 16.59 -17.53
C ASN A 231 -2.69 18.06 -17.61
N VAL A 232 -1.43 18.34 -17.29
CA VAL A 232 -0.82 19.68 -17.36
C VAL A 232 0.50 19.70 -18.12
N ALA A 233 1.06 18.53 -18.44
CA ALA A 233 2.32 18.40 -19.16
C ALA A 233 2.40 17.08 -19.92
N VAL A 234 3.23 17.02 -20.95
CA VAL A 234 3.70 15.81 -21.62
C VAL A 234 5.18 15.68 -21.31
N CYS A 235 5.61 14.49 -20.86
CA CYS A 235 6.99 14.22 -20.54
C CYS A 235 7.70 13.42 -21.62
N ILE A 236 8.97 13.77 -21.87
CA ILE A 236 9.91 13.01 -22.70
C ILE A 236 11.19 12.76 -21.89
N ASN A 237 11.98 11.76 -22.28
CA ASN A 237 13.26 11.50 -21.65
C ASN A 237 14.40 12.09 -22.49
N GLY A 238 15.25 12.91 -21.89
CA GLY A 238 16.34 13.57 -22.57
C GLY A 238 17.39 12.63 -23.21
N SER A 239 17.51 11.39 -22.71
CA SER A 239 18.46 10.38 -23.21
C SER A 239 17.92 9.50 -24.35
N ILE A 240 16.60 9.56 -24.64
CA ILE A 240 15.94 8.77 -25.66
C ILE A 240 15.98 9.51 -27.02
N ASP A 241 16.14 8.76 -28.10
CA ASP A 241 16.01 9.30 -29.45
C ASP A 241 14.52 9.37 -29.87
N TYR A 242 14.09 10.54 -30.32
CA TYR A 242 12.75 10.80 -30.83
C TYR A 242 12.78 10.99 -32.32
N ILE A 243 11.72 10.57 -32.98
CA ILE A 243 11.52 10.76 -34.42
C ILE A 243 10.26 11.58 -34.66
N LEU A 244 10.35 12.45 -35.66
CA LEU A 244 9.20 13.08 -36.26
C LEU A 244 8.80 12.25 -37.48
N VAL A 245 7.62 11.67 -37.43
CA VAL A 245 7.10 10.81 -38.51
C VAL A 245 5.92 11.47 -39.19
N LYS A 246 5.76 11.19 -40.45
CA LYS A 246 4.63 11.61 -41.27
C LYS A 246 3.74 10.38 -41.59
N SER A 247 2.43 10.55 -41.48
CA SER A 247 1.44 9.62 -42.01
C SER A 247 0.31 10.39 -42.64
N ALA A 248 0.07 10.16 -43.91
CA ALA A 248 -0.85 10.97 -44.69
C ALA A 248 -0.58 12.49 -44.59
N ASN A 249 -1.45 13.24 -43.94
CA ASN A 249 -1.33 14.69 -43.73
C ASN A 249 -0.95 15.10 -42.29
N GLU A 250 -0.71 14.15 -41.41
CA GLU A 250 -0.39 14.42 -40.00
C GLU A 250 1.07 14.09 -39.68
N HIS A 251 1.61 14.76 -38.67
CA HIS A 251 2.96 14.52 -38.19
C HIS A 251 2.92 14.15 -36.68
N PHE A 252 3.66 13.10 -36.33
CA PHE A 252 3.71 12.62 -34.93
C PHE A 252 5.12 12.61 -34.39
N VAL A 253 5.27 12.94 -33.12
CA VAL A 253 6.53 12.76 -32.38
C VAL A 253 6.36 11.58 -31.45
N ILE A 254 7.27 10.58 -31.58
CA ILE A 254 7.31 9.36 -30.79
C ILE A 254 8.77 8.96 -30.58
N ALA A 255 9.03 8.07 -29.60
CA ALA A 255 10.35 7.47 -29.45
C ALA A 255 10.68 6.58 -30.66
N LYS A 256 11.91 6.64 -31.11
CA LYS A 256 12.40 5.91 -32.29
C LYS A 256 12.22 4.39 -32.14
N ASP A 257 12.56 3.86 -30.97
CA ASP A 257 12.49 2.42 -30.70
C ASP A 257 11.07 1.86 -30.69
N LEU A 258 10.07 2.73 -30.55
CA LEU A 258 8.65 2.36 -30.52
C LEU A 258 7.93 2.57 -31.86
N MET A 259 8.63 2.97 -32.92
CA MET A 259 8.05 3.25 -34.23
C MET A 259 7.23 2.07 -34.79
N ASP A 260 7.83 0.88 -34.81
CA ASP A 260 7.18 -0.32 -35.37
C ASP A 260 5.95 -0.75 -34.54
N ALA A 261 6.04 -0.63 -33.22
CA ALA A 261 4.94 -0.92 -32.32
C ALA A 261 3.77 0.06 -32.51
N CYS A 262 4.07 1.35 -32.65
CA CYS A 262 3.08 2.39 -32.95
C CYS A 262 2.45 2.21 -34.32
N SER A 263 3.25 1.96 -35.37
CA SER A 263 2.76 1.70 -36.75
C SER A 263 1.78 0.54 -36.76
N LYS A 264 2.12 -0.59 -36.14
CA LYS A 264 1.23 -1.76 -36.02
C LYS A 264 -0.03 -1.46 -35.24
N ARG A 265 0.06 -0.79 -34.10
CA ARG A 265 -1.06 -0.49 -33.23
C ARG A 265 -2.05 0.48 -33.87
N TRP A 266 -1.53 1.48 -34.57
CA TRP A 266 -2.35 2.48 -35.26
C TRP A 266 -2.80 2.03 -36.65
N ASN A 267 -2.22 0.95 -37.20
CA ASN A 267 -2.42 0.49 -38.59
C ASN A 267 -2.15 1.61 -39.60
N LEU A 268 -1.02 2.31 -39.40
CA LEU A 268 -0.57 3.42 -40.22
C LEU A 268 0.84 3.17 -40.76
N GLU A 269 1.09 3.58 -42.01
CA GLU A 269 2.45 3.70 -42.51
C GLU A 269 3.06 5.00 -42.02
N LEU A 270 4.25 4.90 -41.41
CA LEU A 270 4.99 6.00 -40.80
C LEU A 270 6.27 6.25 -41.61
N GLU A 271 6.42 7.44 -42.14
CA GLU A 271 7.63 7.91 -42.83
C GLU A 271 8.43 8.80 -41.90
N VAL A 272 9.70 8.47 -41.57
CA VAL A 272 10.56 9.27 -40.74
C VAL A 272 11.06 10.49 -41.51
N ILE A 273 10.78 11.70 -41.01
CA ILE A 273 11.21 12.95 -41.63
C ILE A 273 12.29 13.69 -40.83
N GLY A 274 12.53 13.29 -39.61
CA GLY A 274 13.59 13.83 -38.75
C GLY A 274 13.82 12.98 -37.51
N SER A 275 15.02 13.07 -36.92
CA SER A 275 15.36 12.39 -35.68
C SER A 275 16.22 13.30 -34.82
N VAL A 276 15.99 13.27 -33.51
CA VAL A 276 16.72 14.12 -32.54
C VAL A 276 16.72 13.46 -31.16
N GLN A 277 17.73 13.76 -30.36
CA GLN A 277 17.75 13.30 -28.98
C GLN A 277 16.81 14.15 -28.11
N GLY A 278 16.10 13.52 -27.15
CA GLY A 278 15.07 14.19 -26.36
C GLY A 278 15.55 15.47 -25.68
N LYS A 279 16.79 15.51 -25.20
CA LYS A 279 17.38 16.72 -24.56
C LYS A 279 17.41 17.96 -25.48
N ASP A 280 17.38 17.77 -26.80
CA ASP A 280 17.45 18.83 -27.77
C ASP A 280 16.03 19.31 -28.21
N ILE A 281 14.97 18.73 -27.64
CA ILE A 281 13.59 19.15 -27.85
C ILE A 281 13.16 20.02 -26.68
N GLU A 282 13.15 21.33 -26.90
CA GLU A 282 12.85 22.31 -25.85
C GLU A 282 11.79 23.33 -26.31
N ASN A 283 11.17 23.99 -25.33
CA ASN A 283 10.26 25.12 -25.55
C ASN A 283 9.05 24.74 -26.43
N ILE A 284 8.51 23.55 -26.26
CA ILE A 284 7.32 23.09 -26.95
C ILE A 284 6.12 23.17 -26.02
N SER A 285 5.08 23.83 -26.50
CA SER A 285 3.77 23.89 -25.89
C SER A 285 2.74 23.23 -26.78
N MET A 286 1.81 22.51 -26.15
CA MET A 286 0.74 21.79 -26.82
C MET A 286 -0.61 22.22 -26.28
N SER A 287 -1.65 22.04 -27.07
CA SER A 287 -3.03 22.20 -26.62
C SER A 287 -3.49 20.92 -25.92
N HIS A 288 -4.14 21.08 -24.78
CA HIS A 288 -4.80 19.97 -24.09
C HIS A 288 -5.91 19.40 -24.98
N PRO A 289 -6.05 18.03 -25.08
CA PRO A 289 -6.98 17.42 -26.04
C PRO A 289 -8.47 17.67 -25.74
N LEU A 290 -8.82 18.00 -24.49
CA LEU A 290 -10.22 18.13 -24.06
C LEU A 290 -10.58 19.56 -23.62
N TYR A 291 -9.61 20.37 -23.22
CA TYR A 291 -9.88 21.69 -22.63
C TYR A 291 -9.02 22.79 -23.27
N ASP A 292 -9.49 24.02 -23.21
CA ASP A 292 -8.74 25.19 -23.65
C ASP A 292 -7.67 25.57 -22.60
N ARG A 293 -6.61 24.76 -22.53
CA ARG A 293 -5.43 25.01 -21.72
C ARG A 293 -4.19 24.44 -22.38
N GLU A 294 -3.06 24.89 -21.89
CA GLU A 294 -1.73 24.48 -22.33
C GLU A 294 -1.28 23.21 -21.61
N SER A 295 -0.64 22.29 -22.36
CA SER A 295 0.18 21.21 -21.83
C SER A 295 1.61 21.43 -22.31
N ARG A 296 2.55 21.62 -21.37
CA ARG A 296 3.96 21.89 -21.69
C ARG A 296 4.73 20.59 -21.88
N LEU A 297 5.76 20.63 -22.72
CA LEU A 297 6.75 19.57 -22.80
C LEU A 297 7.75 19.72 -21.66
N LEU A 298 7.97 18.63 -20.92
CA LEU A 298 8.94 18.56 -19.81
C LEU A 298 9.87 17.35 -19.98
N HIS A 299 11.08 17.44 -19.47
CA HIS A 299 12.01 16.31 -19.42
C HIS A 299 11.81 15.54 -18.13
N ALA A 300 11.77 14.19 -18.21
CA ALA A 300 11.60 13.34 -17.04
C ALA A 300 12.22 11.96 -17.25
N ASP A 301 13.03 11.52 -16.29
CA ASP A 301 13.80 10.26 -16.37
C ASP A 301 12.92 9.00 -16.25
N HIS A 302 11.67 9.13 -15.78
CA HIS A 302 10.73 8.01 -15.66
C HIS A 302 10.15 7.54 -17.00
N VAL A 303 10.32 8.33 -18.08
CA VAL A 303 9.85 7.93 -19.42
C VAL A 303 10.78 6.88 -19.99
N THR A 304 10.23 5.75 -20.44
CA THR A 304 10.96 4.61 -21.00
C THR A 304 10.46 4.24 -22.39
N THR A 305 11.17 3.32 -23.07
CA THR A 305 10.78 2.73 -24.36
C THR A 305 10.30 1.29 -24.23
N GLU A 306 9.92 0.84 -23.03
CA GLU A 306 9.41 -0.52 -22.81
C GLU A 306 8.02 -0.72 -23.39
N SER A 307 7.21 0.33 -23.43
CA SER A 307 5.85 0.31 -23.96
C SER A 307 5.37 1.72 -24.33
N GLY A 308 4.22 1.81 -25.01
CA GLY A 308 3.57 3.07 -25.30
C GLY A 308 4.12 3.78 -26.55
N THR A 309 4.51 5.03 -26.39
CA THR A 309 4.98 5.94 -27.45
C THR A 309 6.30 6.63 -27.09
N GLY A 310 6.77 6.50 -25.84
CA GLY A 310 7.93 7.21 -25.32
C GLY A 310 7.61 8.64 -24.86
N CYS A 311 6.34 8.94 -24.65
CA CYS A 311 5.89 10.22 -24.10
C CYS A 311 4.90 9.98 -22.97
#